data_7dd361b1d5643cc3600d567329006363
#
_entry.id   7dd361b1d5643cc3600d567329006363
#
_cell.length_a   1.000
_cell.length_b   1.000
_cell.length_c   1.000
_cell.angle_alpha   90.00
_cell.angle_beta   90.00
_cell.angle_gamma   90.00
#
_symmetry.space_group_name_H-M   'P 1'
#
loop_
_entity.id
_entity.type
_entity.pdbx_description
1 polymer ?
#
loop_
_entity_poly.entity_id
_entity_poly.type
_entity_poly.pdbx_seq_one_letter_code
_entity_poly.pdbx_strand_id
1 'polypeptide(L)'
;MSLVAALSGSVGQVATSTAGPLGCAGLCCAMFALTSIYLIIAWGKDMGGPKFMLSAFIFNVNQTIQATKANKQMGMLMAISALCESTITIFTFYWAPWITSMVIEESHSVPYPLVFATYIATSMLGNYLYQMVSAQRQAVHGAGADGTFQEILFCSTAAFFLGAVFQTPTMAFGVSIIVQLCVGGYWPSVGYLRGRYVVPELRVTFLTISR
;
A
#
# COMPACT_ATOMS: atom_id res chain seq x y z
N MET A 1 -6.20 -1.74 6.82
CA MET A 1 -7.10 -2.02 5.69
C MET A 1 -8.28 -2.80 6.20
N SER A 2 -9.49 -2.46 5.81
CA SER A 2 -10.71 -2.98 6.41
C SER A 2 -11.36 -4.06 5.53
N LEU A 3 -12.16 -4.92 6.15
CA LEU A 3 -13.05 -5.87 5.49
C LEU A 3 -13.87 -5.20 4.37
N VAL A 4 -14.23 -3.94 4.58
CA VAL A 4 -14.93 -3.09 3.60
C VAL A 4 -14.16 -2.98 2.28
N ALA A 5 -12.82 -2.86 2.31
CA ALA A 5 -12.02 -2.78 1.09
C ALA A 5 -12.03 -4.11 0.30
N ALA A 6 -12.08 -5.25 0.97
CA ALA A 6 -12.22 -6.56 0.31
C ALA A 6 -13.63 -6.72 -0.30
N LEU A 7 -14.67 -6.29 0.41
CA LEU A 7 -16.05 -6.34 -0.08
C LEU A 7 -16.30 -5.36 -1.23
N SER A 8 -15.55 -4.25 -1.33
CA SER A 8 -15.70 -3.26 -2.40
C SER A 8 -15.49 -3.84 -3.80
N GLY A 9 -14.62 -4.85 -3.93
CA GLY A 9 -14.42 -5.57 -5.20
C GLY A 9 -15.68 -6.31 -5.67
N SER A 10 -16.37 -6.97 -4.75
CA SER A 10 -17.64 -7.67 -5.07
C SER A 10 -18.74 -6.67 -5.44
N VAL A 11 -18.84 -5.57 -4.69
CA VAL A 11 -19.80 -4.49 -5.00
C VAL A 11 -19.47 -3.83 -6.34
N GLY A 12 -18.19 -3.59 -6.63
CA GLY A 12 -17.72 -3.08 -7.91
C GLY A 12 -18.06 -4.01 -9.08
N GLN A 13 -17.93 -5.34 -8.89
CA GLN A 13 -18.32 -6.31 -9.91
C GLN A 13 -19.83 -6.26 -10.22
N VAL A 14 -20.68 -6.19 -9.19
CA VAL A 14 -22.12 -6.05 -9.37
C VAL A 14 -22.46 -4.72 -10.09
N ALA A 15 -21.85 -3.61 -9.67
CA ALA A 15 -22.06 -2.32 -10.32
C ALA A 15 -21.65 -2.33 -11.80
N THR A 16 -20.53 -2.98 -12.12
CA THR A 16 -20.05 -3.12 -13.51
C THR A 16 -20.95 -4.01 -14.34
N SER A 17 -21.45 -5.12 -13.78
CA SER A 17 -22.34 -6.03 -14.51
C SER A 17 -23.73 -5.45 -14.79
N THR A 18 -24.22 -4.53 -13.93
CA THR A 18 -25.55 -3.92 -14.07
C THR A 18 -25.54 -2.66 -14.92
N ALA A 19 -24.56 -1.79 -14.79
CA ALA A 19 -24.53 -0.47 -15.43
C ALA A 19 -23.22 -0.18 -16.19
N GLY A 20 -22.41 -1.21 -16.45
CA GLY A 20 -21.14 -1.08 -17.15
C GLY A 20 -20.11 -0.24 -16.36
N PRO A 21 -19.05 0.29 -17.02
CA PRO A 21 -18.01 1.09 -16.36
C PRO A 21 -18.56 2.35 -15.67
N LEU A 22 -19.66 2.93 -16.18
CA LEU A 22 -20.32 4.09 -15.59
C LEU A 22 -20.95 3.78 -14.23
N GLY A 23 -21.36 2.52 -13.99
CA GLY A 23 -21.90 2.09 -12.70
C GLY A 23 -20.89 2.19 -11.57
N CYS A 24 -19.64 1.77 -11.80
CA CYS A 24 -18.57 1.95 -10.84
C CYS A 24 -18.26 3.42 -10.55
N ALA A 25 -18.17 4.25 -11.59
CA ALA A 25 -17.93 5.69 -11.42
C ALA A 25 -19.05 6.36 -10.63
N GLY A 26 -20.31 6.04 -10.95
CA GLY A 26 -21.49 6.56 -10.22
C GLY A 26 -21.49 6.14 -8.75
N LEU A 27 -21.15 4.88 -8.45
CA LEU A 27 -21.03 4.39 -7.08
C LEU A 27 -19.93 5.14 -6.31
N CYS A 28 -18.76 5.33 -6.92
CA CYS A 28 -17.68 6.10 -6.31
C CYS A 28 -18.09 7.55 -6.01
N CYS A 29 -18.73 8.23 -6.98
CA CYS A 29 -19.25 9.57 -6.77
C CYS A 29 -20.27 9.65 -5.63
N ALA A 30 -21.20 8.69 -5.54
CA ALA A 30 -22.17 8.63 -4.46
C ALA A 30 -21.51 8.44 -3.09
N MET A 31 -20.54 7.52 -2.99
CA MET A 31 -19.79 7.28 -1.75
C MET A 31 -18.99 8.50 -1.32
N PHE A 32 -18.32 9.20 -2.25
CA PHE A 32 -17.59 10.43 -1.94
C PHE A 32 -18.55 11.55 -1.49
N ALA A 33 -19.69 11.71 -2.14
CA ALA A 33 -20.70 12.70 -1.75
C ALA A 33 -21.23 12.41 -0.33
N LEU A 34 -21.58 11.16 -0.03
CA LEU A 34 -22.05 10.76 1.30
C LEU A 34 -20.96 11.00 2.37
N THR A 35 -19.70 10.65 2.08
CA THR A 35 -18.58 10.89 2.99
C THR A 35 -18.38 12.38 3.23
N SER A 36 -18.46 13.21 2.20
CA SER A 36 -18.31 14.66 2.31
C SER A 36 -19.44 15.28 3.15
N ILE A 37 -20.68 14.85 2.94
CA ILE A 37 -21.84 15.29 3.75
C ILE A 37 -21.64 14.88 5.21
N TYR A 38 -21.23 13.61 5.46
CA TYR A 38 -20.97 13.14 6.80
C TYR A 38 -19.88 13.95 7.50
N LEU A 39 -18.77 14.25 6.80
CA LEU A 39 -17.69 15.07 7.36
C LEU A 39 -18.18 16.49 7.70
N ILE A 40 -18.98 17.12 6.85
CA ILE A 40 -19.52 18.47 7.12
C ILE A 40 -20.42 18.46 8.36
N ILE A 41 -21.21 17.41 8.55
CA ILE A 41 -22.15 17.30 9.68
C ILE A 41 -21.44 16.89 10.98
N ALA A 42 -20.57 15.88 10.90
CA ALA A 42 -19.96 15.27 12.07
C ALA A 42 -18.70 16.00 12.54
N TRP A 43 -17.98 16.67 11.64
CA TRP A 43 -16.76 17.39 11.98
C TRP A 43 -17.10 18.85 12.28
N GLY A 44 -17.08 19.21 13.56
CA GLY A 44 -17.29 20.60 14.01
C GLY A 44 -16.22 21.55 13.45
N LYS A 45 -16.58 22.84 13.35
CA LYS A 45 -15.74 23.91 12.78
C LYS A 45 -14.41 24.15 13.52
N ASP A 46 -14.22 23.55 14.68
CA ASP A 46 -13.09 23.84 15.59
C ASP A 46 -11.88 22.89 15.47
N MET A 47 -11.85 22.02 14.46
CA MET A 47 -10.65 21.23 14.13
C MET A 47 -9.65 22.04 13.29
N GLY A 48 -9.62 23.36 13.48
CA GLY A 48 -8.60 24.25 12.92
C GLY A 48 -7.25 23.98 13.56
N GLY A 49 -6.48 23.04 12.99
CA GLY A 49 -5.04 23.01 13.23
C GLY A 49 -4.40 24.37 12.86
N PRO A 50 -3.18 24.64 13.29
CA PRO A 50 -2.50 25.89 12.98
C PRO A 50 -2.60 26.17 11.48
N LYS A 51 -2.99 27.40 11.11
CA LYS A 51 -3.11 27.83 9.72
C LYS A 51 -1.90 27.35 8.94
N PHE A 52 -2.12 26.63 7.84
CA PHE A 52 -1.05 26.14 6.98
C PHE A 52 -0.18 27.33 6.55
N MET A 53 1.01 27.43 7.14
CA MET A 53 1.99 28.41 6.75
C MET A 53 3.03 27.74 5.85
N LEU A 54 3.10 28.15 4.60
CA LEU A 54 4.07 27.63 3.63
C LEU A 54 5.52 27.73 4.15
N SER A 55 5.83 28.79 4.91
CA SER A 55 7.12 28.96 5.56
C SER A 55 7.43 27.84 6.58
N ALA A 56 6.46 27.42 7.37
CA ALA A 56 6.61 26.32 8.31
C ALA A 56 6.80 24.98 7.59
N PHE A 57 6.10 24.77 6.47
CA PHE A 57 6.30 23.58 5.64
C PHE A 57 7.71 23.52 5.05
N ILE A 58 8.19 24.59 4.43
CA ILE A 58 9.56 24.69 3.88
C ILE A 58 10.61 24.48 4.98
N PHE A 59 10.40 25.08 6.16
CA PHE A 59 11.29 24.88 7.32
C PHE A 59 11.36 23.40 7.72
N ASN A 60 10.22 22.71 7.85
CA ASN A 60 10.17 21.29 8.20
C ASN A 60 10.82 20.40 7.13
N VAL A 61 10.65 20.72 5.85
CA VAL A 61 11.33 20.02 4.74
C VAL A 61 12.83 20.15 4.85
N ASN A 62 13.35 21.37 5.04
CA ASN A 62 14.78 21.60 5.19
C ASN A 62 15.34 20.89 6.43
N GLN A 63 14.62 20.93 7.55
CA GLN A 63 15.01 20.24 8.77
C GLN A 63 15.04 18.73 8.57
N THR A 64 14.05 18.15 7.86
CA THR A 64 14.02 16.73 7.53
C THR A 64 15.19 16.33 6.63
N ILE A 65 15.53 17.14 5.63
CA ILE A 65 16.68 16.89 4.73
C ILE A 65 18.00 16.95 5.53
N GLN A 66 18.15 17.90 6.42
CA GLN A 66 19.36 18.01 7.28
C GLN A 66 19.47 16.81 8.22
N ALA A 67 18.37 16.44 8.90
CA ALA A 67 18.32 15.26 9.77
C ALA A 67 18.64 13.96 9.00
N THR A 68 18.13 13.83 7.77
CA THR A 68 18.40 12.67 6.89
C THR A 68 19.88 12.60 6.50
N LYS A 69 20.53 13.73 6.23
CA LYS A 69 21.97 13.80 5.94
C LYS A 69 22.82 13.49 7.17
N ALA A 70 22.40 13.93 8.35
CA ALA A 70 23.10 13.69 9.60
C ALA A 70 22.97 12.23 10.10
N ASN A 71 21.83 11.58 9.84
CA ASN A 71 21.56 10.22 10.29
C ASN A 71 21.48 9.24 9.09
N LYS A 72 22.54 8.45 8.91
CA LYS A 72 22.65 7.47 7.82
C LYS A 72 21.49 6.47 7.81
N GLN A 73 21.00 6.03 8.98
CA GLN A 73 19.90 5.07 9.09
C GLN A 73 18.58 5.68 8.59
N MET A 74 18.32 6.94 8.92
CA MET A 74 17.15 7.68 8.43
C MET A 74 17.20 7.87 6.91
N GLY A 75 18.38 8.21 6.36
CA GLY A 75 18.58 8.36 4.93
C GLY A 75 18.38 7.05 4.16
N MET A 76 18.92 5.96 4.69
CA MET A 76 18.74 4.63 4.10
C MET A 76 17.27 4.18 4.14
N LEU A 77 16.56 4.41 5.26
CA LEU A 77 15.14 4.12 5.37
C LEU A 77 14.31 4.94 4.38
N MET A 78 14.64 6.22 4.17
CA MET A 78 13.97 7.07 3.18
C MET A 78 14.15 6.52 1.76
N ALA A 79 15.37 6.19 1.37
CA ALA A 79 15.68 5.65 0.05
C ALA A 79 14.95 4.31 -0.20
N ILE A 80 15.01 3.38 0.76
CA ILE A 80 14.32 2.09 0.66
C ILE A 80 12.80 2.30 0.58
N SER A 81 12.23 3.18 1.41
CA SER A 81 10.80 3.46 1.36
C SER A 81 10.37 4.04 0.01
N ALA A 82 11.13 4.99 -0.55
CA ALA A 82 10.84 5.57 -1.85
C ALA A 82 10.88 4.53 -2.97
N LEU A 83 11.89 3.66 -3.00
CA LEU A 83 12.02 2.58 -3.99
C LEU A 83 10.87 1.57 -3.87
N CYS A 84 10.55 1.14 -2.65
CA CYS A 84 9.45 0.19 -2.43
C CYS A 84 8.09 0.79 -2.80
N GLU A 85 7.79 2.01 -2.38
CA GLU A 85 6.53 2.68 -2.69
C GLU A 85 6.40 2.93 -4.22
N SER A 86 7.49 3.28 -4.91
CA SER A 86 7.52 3.37 -6.37
C SER A 86 7.21 2.02 -7.03
N THR A 87 7.83 0.94 -6.56
CA THR A 87 7.58 -0.43 -7.07
C THR A 87 6.14 -0.85 -6.85
N ILE A 88 5.57 -0.61 -5.67
CA ILE A 88 4.17 -0.89 -5.36
C ILE A 88 3.25 -0.09 -6.28
N THR A 89 3.56 1.18 -6.52
CA THR A 89 2.78 2.05 -7.42
C THR A 89 2.82 1.54 -8.86
N ILE A 90 4.00 1.21 -9.38
CA ILE A 90 4.16 0.62 -10.73
C ILE A 90 3.34 -0.67 -10.82
N PHE A 91 3.45 -1.57 -9.84
CA PHE A 91 2.68 -2.81 -9.83
C PHE A 91 1.17 -2.54 -9.79
N THR A 92 0.72 -1.57 -9.00
CA THR A 92 -0.71 -1.20 -8.90
C THR A 92 -1.30 -0.74 -10.23
N PHE A 93 -0.51 -0.05 -11.07
CA PHE A 93 -0.96 0.35 -12.41
C PHE A 93 -0.79 -0.74 -13.47
N TYR A 94 0.20 -1.61 -13.30
CA TYR A 94 0.60 -2.54 -14.35
C TYR A 94 -0.01 -3.95 -14.23
N TRP A 95 -0.49 -4.37 -13.07
CA TRP A 95 -1.02 -5.72 -12.86
C TRP A 95 -2.18 -6.09 -13.80
N ALA A 96 -3.10 -5.16 -14.04
CA ALA A 96 -4.26 -5.42 -14.90
C ALA A 96 -3.87 -5.58 -16.38
N PRO A 97 -3.13 -4.64 -17.03
CA PRO A 97 -2.64 -4.86 -18.39
C PRO A 97 -1.70 -6.07 -18.49
N TRP A 98 -0.92 -6.38 -17.45
CA TRP A 98 -0.05 -7.55 -17.44
C TRP A 98 -0.83 -8.86 -17.52
N ILE A 99 -1.86 -9.05 -16.70
CA ILE A 99 -2.74 -10.22 -16.75
C ILE A 99 -3.48 -10.27 -18.10
N THR A 100 -4.01 -9.14 -18.57
CA THR A 100 -4.72 -9.06 -19.85
C THR A 100 -3.85 -9.52 -21.02
N SER A 101 -2.60 -9.09 -21.08
CA SER A 101 -1.69 -9.45 -22.17
C SER A 101 -1.44 -10.95 -22.27
N MET A 102 -1.64 -11.70 -21.19
CA MET A 102 -1.46 -13.15 -21.14
C MET A 102 -2.75 -13.94 -21.43
N VAL A 103 -3.91 -13.30 -21.31
CA VAL A 103 -5.23 -13.96 -21.45
C VAL A 103 -5.87 -13.70 -22.83
N ILE A 104 -5.24 -12.89 -23.68
CA ILE A 104 -5.80 -12.46 -24.99
C ILE A 104 -6.20 -13.65 -25.90
N GLU A 105 -5.61 -14.82 -25.72
CA GLU A 105 -5.94 -16.02 -26.54
C GLU A 105 -7.19 -16.79 -26.04
N GLU A 106 -7.65 -16.53 -24.81
CA GLU A 106 -8.86 -17.16 -24.27
C GLU A 106 -10.02 -16.15 -24.32
N SER A 107 -11.12 -16.51 -24.97
CA SER A 107 -12.34 -15.69 -25.16
C SER A 107 -13.07 -15.32 -23.84
N HIS A 108 -12.41 -15.36 -22.71
CA HIS A 108 -12.98 -15.10 -21.39
C HIS A 108 -12.56 -13.70 -20.87
N SER A 109 -13.54 -12.90 -20.49
CA SER A 109 -13.29 -11.61 -19.84
C SER A 109 -12.76 -11.81 -18.43
N VAL A 110 -11.60 -11.20 -18.10
CA VAL A 110 -11.02 -11.23 -16.75
C VAL A 110 -11.92 -10.46 -15.77
N PRO A 111 -12.37 -11.07 -14.67
CA PRO A 111 -13.19 -10.39 -13.67
C PRO A 111 -12.33 -9.51 -12.75
N TYR A 112 -11.81 -8.38 -13.26
CA TYR A 112 -10.89 -7.48 -12.55
C TYR A 112 -11.32 -7.10 -11.13
N PRO A 113 -12.61 -6.78 -10.84
CA PRO A 113 -13.03 -6.44 -9.49
C PRO A 113 -12.85 -7.60 -8.49
N LEU A 114 -13.05 -8.85 -8.92
CA LEU A 114 -12.84 -10.03 -8.08
C LEU A 114 -11.35 -10.29 -7.85
N VAL A 115 -10.51 -10.13 -8.89
CA VAL A 115 -9.05 -10.21 -8.77
C VAL A 115 -8.55 -9.16 -7.78
N PHE A 116 -9.03 -7.93 -7.89
CA PHE A 116 -8.67 -6.85 -6.97
C PHE A 116 -9.13 -7.15 -5.52
N ALA A 117 -10.35 -7.68 -5.33
CA ALA A 117 -10.82 -8.10 -4.01
C ALA A 117 -9.92 -9.16 -3.39
N THR A 118 -9.47 -10.14 -4.20
CA THR A 118 -8.52 -11.17 -3.77
C THR A 118 -7.18 -10.55 -3.34
N TYR A 119 -6.67 -9.56 -4.08
CA TYR A 119 -5.45 -8.84 -3.73
C TYR A 119 -5.57 -8.12 -2.39
N ILE A 120 -6.67 -7.43 -2.16
CA ILE A 120 -6.91 -6.75 -0.87
C ILE A 120 -6.99 -7.76 0.28
N ALA A 121 -7.72 -8.87 0.10
CA ALA A 121 -7.81 -9.94 1.11
C ALA A 121 -6.42 -10.54 1.41
N THR A 122 -5.62 -10.78 0.39
CA THR A 122 -4.24 -11.28 0.53
C THR A 122 -3.34 -10.28 1.26
N SER A 123 -3.48 -8.99 0.97
CA SER A 123 -2.75 -7.93 1.67
C SER A 123 -3.13 -7.86 3.16
N MET A 124 -4.42 -8.08 3.50
CA MET A 124 -4.84 -8.19 4.90
C MET A 124 -4.20 -9.40 5.61
N LEU A 125 -4.13 -10.54 4.91
CA LEU A 125 -3.45 -11.72 5.43
C LEU A 125 -1.96 -11.45 5.65
N GLY A 126 -1.29 -10.77 4.72
CA GLY A 126 0.12 -10.38 4.85
C GLY A 126 0.38 -9.49 6.08
N ASN A 127 -0.50 -8.53 6.34
CA ASN A 127 -0.44 -7.71 7.56
C ASN A 127 -0.59 -8.55 8.83
N TYR A 128 -1.53 -9.50 8.85
CA TYR A 128 -1.74 -10.40 9.99
C TYR A 128 -0.52 -11.30 10.22
N LEU A 129 0.01 -11.92 9.17
CA LEU A 129 1.21 -12.77 9.25
C LEU A 129 2.42 -11.98 9.76
N TYR A 130 2.61 -10.75 9.28
CA TYR A 130 3.66 -9.89 9.80
C TYR A 130 3.54 -9.67 11.31
N GLN A 131 2.34 -9.37 11.81
CA GLN A 131 2.11 -9.15 13.24
C GLN A 131 2.45 -10.40 14.06
N MET A 132 2.03 -11.59 13.59
CA MET A 132 2.35 -12.85 14.26
C MET A 132 3.85 -13.11 14.29
N VAL A 133 4.53 -13.01 13.13
CA VAL A 133 5.96 -13.29 13.02
C VAL A 133 6.79 -12.29 13.82
N SER A 134 6.45 -11.00 13.74
CA SER A 134 7.17 -9.96 14.48
C SER A 134 7.00 -10.09 15.98
N ALA A 135 5.80 -10.43 16.47
CA ALA A 135 5.55 -10.69 17.89
C ALA A 135 6.34 -11.89 18.39
N GLN A 136 6.36 -12.99 17.64
CA GLN A 136 7.13 -14.18 17.99
C GLN A 136 8.63 -13.92 18.04
N ARG A 137 9.17 -13.17 17.06
CA ARG A 137 10.59 -12.80 17.03
C ARG A 137 10.98 -11.84 18.15
N GLN A 138 10.11 -10.92 18.48
CA GLN A 138 10.33 -10.01 19.59
C GLN A 138 10.39 -10.76 20.92
N ALA A 139 9.55 -11.78 21.11
CA ALA A 139 9.57 -12.62 22.29
C ALA A 139 10.84 -13.48 22.41
N VAL A 140 11.41 -13.96 21.27
CA VAL A 140 12.57 -14.87 21.26
C VAL A 140 13.90 -14.12 21.21
N HIS A 141 14.00 -13.04 20.46
CA HIS A 141 15.28 -12.38 20.13
C HIS A 141 15.37 -10.92 20.55
N GLY A 142 14.31 -10.32 21.11
CA GLY A 142 14.28 -8.90 21.47
C GLY A 142 14.35 -7.89 20.31
N ALA A 143 14.52 -8.36 19.06
CA ALA A 143 14.68 -7.52 17.86
C ALA A 143 13.91 -8.14 16.69
N GLY A 144 12.60 -7.90 16.61
CA GLY A 144 11.76 -8.65 15.66
C GLY A 144 11.54 -8.02 14.27
N ALA A 145 11.52 -6.71 14.16
CA ALA A 145 10.98 -6.06 12.96
C ALA A 145 11.98 -5.89 11.81
N ASP A 146 13.26 -5.70 12.12
CA ASP A 146 14.28 -5.42 11.10
C ASP A 146 14.51 -6.64 10.18
N GLY A 147 14.58 -7.85 10.76
CA GLY A 147 14.72 -9.10 10.00
C GLY A 147 13.49 -9.44 9.16
N THR A 148 12.28 -9.21 9.70
CA THR A 148 11.04 -9.48 8.98
C THR A 148 10.88 -8.56 7.76
N PHE A 149 11.33 -7.30 7.86
CA PHE A 149 11.33 -6.37 6.74
C PHE A 149 12.23 -6.83 5.59
N GLN A 150 13.43 -7.32 5.90
CA GLN A 150 14.36 -7.86 4.88
C GLN A 150 13.78 -9.09 4.18
N GLU A 151 13.11 -9.98 4.90
CA GLU A 151 12.45 -11.15 4.32
C GLU A 151 11.32 -10.77 3.38
N ILE A 152 10.51 -9.77 3.74
CA ILE A 152 9.45 -9.25 2.88
C ILE A 152 10.03 -8.72 1.56
N LEU A 153 11.12 -7.95 1.63
CA LEU A 153 11.80 -7.43 0.44
C LEU A 153 12.37 -8.55 -0.43
N PHE A 154 13.00 -9.55 0.19
CA PHE A 154 13.55 -10.69 -0.52
C PHE A 154 12.46 -11.51 -1.21
N CYS A 155 11.37 -11.84 -0.50
CA CYS A 155 10.23 -12.57 -1.05
C CYS A 155 9.58 -11.81 -2.21
N SER A 156 9.39 -10.48 -2.10
CA SER A 156 8.82 -9.68 -3.17
C SER A 156 9.72 -9.63 -4.40
N THR A 157 11.04 -9.52 -4.21
CA THR A 157 12.02 -9.55 -5.30
C THR A 157 12.02 -10.89 -6.02
N ALA A 158 12.02 -11.99 -5.26
CA ALA A 158 11.94 -13.34 -5.83
C ALA A 158 10.64 -13.57 -6.60
N ALA A 159 9.50 -13.07 -6.08
CA ALA A 159 8.22 -13.16 -6.75
C ALA A 159 8.23 -12.40 -8.09
N PHE A 160 8.72 -11.17 -8.14
CA PHE A 160 8.84 -10.42 -9.40
C PHE A 160 9.77 -11.10 -10.40
N PHE A 161 10.89 -11.67 -9.93
CA PHE A 161 11.81 -12.42 -10.79
C PHE A 161 11.12 -13.65 -11.40
N LEU A 162 10.38 -14.43 -10.60
CA LEU A 162 9.60 -15.57 -11.09
C LEU A 162 8.55 -15.14 -12.12
N GLY A 163 7.85 -14.02 -11.88
CA GLY A 163 6.89 -13.47 -12.83
C GLY A 163 7.49 -13.01 -14.15
N ALA A 164 8.74 -12.53 -14.12
CA ALA A 164 9.45 -12.15 -15.34
C ALA A 164 9.92 -13.37 -16.17
N VAL A 165 10.25 -14.48 -15.51
CA VAL A 165 10.73 -15.71 -16.16
C VAL A 165 9.56 -16.55 -16.68
N PHE A 166 8.50 -16.73 -15.89
CA PHE A 166 7.37 -17.60 -16.22
C PHE A 166 6.15 -16.78 -16.66
N GLN A 167 6.04 -16.55 -17.94
CA GLN A 167 4.97 -15.72 -18.52
C GLN A 167 3.70 -16.54 -18.85
N THR A 168 3.09 -17.13 -17.81
CA THR A 168 1.79 -17.81 -17.94
C THR A 168 0.73 -17.10 -17.10
N PRO A 169 -0.56 -17.09 -17.50
CA PRO A 169 -1.63 -16.43 -16.73
C PRO A 169 -1.71 -16.88 -15.27
N THR A 170 -1.58 -18.19 -15.04
CA THR A 170 -1.63 -18.78 -13.70
C THR A 170 -0.45 -18.32 -12.84
N MET A 171 0.76 -18.26 -13.42
CA MET A 171 1.94 -17.75 -12.70
C MET A 171 1.85 -16.26 -12.44
N ALA A 172 1.38 -15.46 -13.39
CA ALA A 172 1.17 -14.03 -13.20
C ALA A 172 0.20 -13.75 -12.04
N PHE A 173 -0.90 -14.48 -11.95
CA PHE A 173 -1.84 -14.38 -10.85
C PHE A 173 -1.22 -14.82 -9.52
N GLY A 174 -0.55 -15.98 -9.49
CA GLY A 174 0.12 -16.49 -8.28
C GLY A 174 1.21 -15.55 -7.75
N VAL A 175 2.06 -15.04 -8.65
CA VAL A 175 3.08 -14.02 -8.30
C VAL A 175 2.43 -12.75 -7.75
N SER A 176 1.35 -12.29 -8.37
CA SER A 176 0.62 -11.10 -7.90
C SER A 176 0.06 -11.30 -6.49
N ILE A 177 -0.42 -12.49 -6.15
CA ILE A 177 -0.86 -12.84 -4.79
C ILE A 177 0.30 -12.75 -3.81
N ILE A 178 1.47 -13.32 -4.14
CA ILE A 178 2.66 -13.27 -3.27
C ILE A 178 3.12 -11.81 -3.07
N VAL A 179 3.15 -11.01 -4.14
CA VAL A 179 3.49 -9.59 -4.05
C VAL A 179 2.51 -8.85 -3.15
N GLN A 180 1.20 -9.08 -3.27
CA GLN A 180 0.20 -8.44 -2.41
C GLN A 180 0.31 -8.87 -0.94
N LEU A 181 0.69 -10.11 -0.68
CA LEU A 181 0.98 -10.59 0.67
C LEU A 181 2.18 -9.82 1.25
N CYS A 182 3.24 -9.64 0.48
CA CYS A 182 4.40 -8.85 0.86
C CYS A 182 4.05 -7.37 1.09
N VAL A 183 3.24 -6.76 0.23
CA VAL A 183 2.73 -5.39 0.39
C VAL A 183 1.95 -5.23 1.69
N GLY A 184 1.14 -6.24 2.06
CA GLY A 184 0.41 -6.26 3.33
C GLY A 184 1.34 -6.20 4.54
N GLY A 185 2.43 -6.95 4.53
CA GLY A 185 3.46 -6.95 5.59
C GLY A 185 4.39 -5.73 5.55
N TYR A 186 4.57 -5.10 4.38
CA TYR A 186 5.41 -3.92 4.20
C TYR A 186 4.94 -2.72 5.04
N TRP A 187 3.65 -2.38 4.99
CA TRP A 187 3.13 -1.19 5.65
C TRP A 187 3.36 -1.16 7.18
N PRO A 188 3.04 -2.21 7.95
CA PRO A 188 3.31 -2.22 9.38
C PRO A 188 4.81 -2.25 9.68
N SER A 189 5.63 -2.95 8.88
CA SER A 189 7.08 -3.02 9.09
C SER A 189 7.76 -1.66 8.90
N VAL A 190 7.43 -0.94 7.83
CA VAL A 190 7.94 0.43 7.60
C VAL A 190 7.41 1.39 8.66
N GLY A 191 6.14 1.25 9.08
CA GLY A 191 5.57 2.03 10.18
C GLY A 191 6.37 1.88 11.47
N TYR A 192 6.75 0.67 11.83
CA TYR A 192 7.59 0.38 12.98
C TYR A 192 8.99 1.02 12.85
N LEU A 193 9.66 0.83 11.70
CA LEU A 193 10.99 1.38 11.45
C LEU A 193 10.99 2.91 11.48
N ARG A 194 9.97 3.55 10.89
CA ARG A 194 9.77 5.00 10.98
C ARG A 194 9.57 5.45 12.44
N GLY A 195 8.81 4.70 13.23
CA GLY A 195 8.64 4.95 14.66
C GLY A 195 9.94 4.93 15.45
N ARG A 196 10.89 4.06 15.04
CA ARG A 196 12.18 3.86 15.71
C ARG A 196 13.25 4.86 15.28
N TYR A 197 13.34 5.18 13.97
CA TYR A 197 14.45 5.95 13.41
C TYR A 197 14.12 7.41 13.10
N VAL A 198 12.84 7.77 13.01
CA VAL A 198 12.42 9.13 12.66
C VAL A 198 11.83 9.84 13.87
N VAL A 199 12.36 11.03 14.15
CA VAL A 199 11.88 11.91 15.24
C VAL A 199 10.40 12.24 15.03
N PRO A 200 9.55 12.21 16.08
CA PRO A 200 8.10 12.40 15.97
C PRO A 200 7.66 13.62 15.16
N GLU A 201 8.33 14.75 15.36
CA GLU A 201 8.02 16.03 14.72
C GLU A 201 8.24 16.02 13.20
N LEU A 202 9.15 15.16 12.72
CA LEU A 202 9.54 15.08 11.31
C LEU A 202 8.84 13.94 10.56
N ARG A 203 8.05 13.08 11.24
CA ARG A 203 7.44 11.87 10.62
C ARG A 203 6.52 12.19 9.46
N VAL A 204 5.69 13.24 9.58
CA VAL A 204 4.76 13.65 8.54
C VAL A 204 5.51 14.14 7.30
N THR A 205 6.49 15.01 7.52
CA THR A 205 7.32 15.56 6.43
C THR A 205 8.17 14.48 5.77
N PHE A 206 8.72 13.55 6.57
CA PHE A 206 9.43 12.37 6.05
C PHE A 206 8.55 11.52 5.13
N LEU A 207 7.28 11.25 5.53
CA LEU A 207 6.30 10.52 4.72
C LEU A 207 6.02 11.23 3.39
N THR A 208 5.89 12.56 3.42
CA THR A 208 5.60 13.35 2.22
C THR A 208 6.76 13.34 1.23
N ILE A 209 8.01 13.35 1.73
CA ILE A 209 9.21 13.36 0.88
C ILE A 209 9.53 11.95 0.33
N SER A 210 9.22 10.88 1.11
CA SER A 210 9.52 9.50 0.70
C SER A 210 8.52 8.91 -0.30
N ARG A 211 7.41 9.59 -0.57
CA ARG A 211 6.39 9.23 -1.55
C ARG A 211 6.57 9.97 -2.87
#